data_5538f72d94de75fc43b5deb73a33b67e
#
_entry.id   5538f72d94de75fc43b5deb73a33b67e
#
_cell.length_a   1.000
_cell.length_b   1.000
_cell.length_c   1.000
_cell.angle_alpha   90.00
_cell.angle_beta   90.00
_cell.angle_gamma   90.00
#
_symmetry.space_group_name_H-M   'P 1'
#
loop_
_entity.id
_entity.type
_entity.pdbx_description
1 polymer ?
#
loop_
_entity_poly.entity_id
_entity_poly.type
_entity_poly.pdbx_seq_one_letter_code
_entity_poly.pdbx_strand_id
1 'polypeptide(L)'
;MKYVITLLILLAGTITKAESVRTFFISEPGKVFVLIPQGVRAAMITMAEEGKKIVSNNSDNGTVQIDSLTESFISVRCSDAKQVEIKMLTKGKSDTVLAVVETMRLPAMDSKISFYNTRWQPIAPGKCLKGGMVEMRHFIKRGTPAAMVEMIERTIPFPLIWLSFAHEGGKLVAKHQLKAFLSEEDFGKIAPYLLEAISYDIHNTQLKRTKP
;
A
#
# COMPACT_ATOMS: atom_id res chain seq x y z
N MET A 1 -35.26 -60.59 -6.12
CA MET A 1 -34.48 -59.76 -5.17
C MET A 1 -33.83 -58.65 -5.99
N LYS A 2 -34.32 -57.42 -5.84
CA LYS A 2 -33.79 -56.24 -6.55
C LYS A 2 -32.80 -55.54 -5.61
N TYR A 3 -31.53 -55.47 -5.97
CA TYR A 3 -30.52 -54.71 -5.23
C TYR A 3 -30.61 -53.23 -5.64
N VAL A 4 -31.04 -52.37 -4.69
CA VAL A 4 -30.98 -50.92 -4.81
C VAL A 4 -29.60 -50.50 -4.37
N ILE A 5 -28.74 -50.11 -5.32
CA ILE A 5 -27.44 -49.48 -5.02
C ILE A 5 -27.69 -47.99 -4.82
N THR A 6 -27.70 -47.56 -3.57
CA THR A 6 -27.76 -46.13 -3.21
C THR A 6 -26.40 -45.54 -3.40
N LEU A 7 -26.20 -44.78 -4.48
CA LEU A 7 -24.96 -44.02 -4.75
C LEU A 7 -24.94 -42.77 -3.85
N LEU A 8 -24.20 -42.84 -2.76
CA LEU A 8 -23.96 -41.70 -1.88
C LEU A 8 -22.94 -40.76 -2.53
N ILE A 9 -23.40 -39.71 -3.21
CA ILE A 9 -22.54 -38.66 -3.74
C ILE A 9 -22.11 -37.80 -2.53
N LEU A 10 -20.89 -38.02 -2.06
CA LEU A 10 -20.21 -37.10 -1.14
C LEU A 10 -19.93 -35.78 -1.89
N LEU A 11 -20.79 -34.79 -1.67
CA LEU A 11 -20.47 -33.38 -2.02
C LEU A 11 -19.36 -32.92 -1.09
N ALA A 12 -18.10 -33.15 -1.49
CA ALA A 12 -16.97 -32.47 -0.89
C ALA A 12 -17.06 -30.98 -1.27
N GLY A 13 -17.79 -30.22 -0.46
CA GLY A 13 -17.82 -28.79 -0.55
C GLY A 13 -16.40 -28.29 -0.35
N THR A 14 -15.74 -27.89 -1.44
CA THR A 14 -14.49 -27.13 -1.36
C THR A 14 -14.82 -25.82 -0.64
N ILE A 15 -14.47 -25.74 0.65
CA ILE A 15 -14.48 -24.49 1.39
C ILE A 15 -13.41 -23.64 0.71
N THR A 16 -13.81 -22.82 -0.25
CA THR A 16 -12.93 -21.78 -0.80
C THR A 16 -12.70 -20.80 0.34
N LYS A 17 -11.56 -20.95 1.02
CA LYS A 17 -11.11 -19.99 2.01
C LYS A 17 -11.09 -18.62 1.33
N ALA A 18 -11.87 -17.68 1.84
CA ALA A 18 -11.89 -16.33 1.28
C ALA A 18 -10.46 -15.78 1.21
N GLU A 19 -10.09 -15.26 0.06
CA GLU A 19 -8.78 -14.63 -0.10
C GLU A 19 -8.64 -13.49 0.92
N SER A 20 -7.57 -13.49 1.70
CA SER A 20 -7.29 -12.46 2.70
C SER A 20 -5.90 -11.87 2.45
N VAL A 21 -5.65 -10.68 2.95
CA VAL A 21 -4.33 -10.05 2.85
C VAL A 21 -3.24 -10.92 3.48
N ARG A 22 -3.58 -11.74 4.50
CA ARG A 22 -2.67 -12.69 5.14
C ARG A 22 -2.10 -13.69 4.14
N THR A 23 -2.99 -14.28 3.33
CA THR A 23 -2.59 -15.23 2.28
C THR A 23 -1.65 -14.58 1.28
N PHE A 24 -1.94 -13.35 0.85
CA PHE A 24 -1.09 -12.61 -0.09
C PHE A 24 0.25 -12.22 0.53
N PHE A 25 0.27 -11.78 1.79
CA PHE A 25 1.53 -11.49 2.49
C PHE A 25 2.44 -12.73 2.57
N ILE A 26 1.89 -13.90 2.89
CA ILE A 26 2.66 -15.15 2.95
C ILE A 26 3.13 -15.60 1.56
N SER A 27 2.26 -15.55 0.55
CA SER A 27 2.54 -16.07 -0.80
C SER A 27 3.34 -15.12 -1.70
N GLU A 28 3.69 -13.94 -1.24
CA GLU A 28 4.49 -12.98 -2.01
C GLU A 28 5.84 -13.62 -2.41
N PRO A 29 6.23 -13.55 -3.71
CA PRO A 29 7.36 -14.34 -4.24
C PRO A 29 8.75 -13.78 -3.92
N GLY A 30 8.91 -12.96 -2.88
CA GLY A 30 10.19 -12.39 -2.47
C GLY A 30 10.65 -11.16 -3.27
N LYS A 31 9.74 -10.50 -4.01
CA LYS A 31 10.05 -9.26 -4.76
C LYS A 31 9.84 -8.00 -3.92
N VAL A 32 8.83 -8.03 -3.04
CA VAL A 32 8.46 -6.92 -2.16
C VAL A 32 9.14 -7.10 -0.79
N PHE A 33 9.07 -8.31 -0.23
CA PHE A 33 9.62 -8.66 1.07
C PHE A 33 10.95 -9.44 0.94
N VAL A 34 11.92 -8.87 0.23
CA VAL A 34 13.21 -9.51 -0.10
C VAL A 34 13.94 -10.05 1.15
N LEU A 35 13.90 -9.29 2.26
CA LEU A 35 14.61 -9.64 3.50
C LEU A 35 13.74 -10.45 4.49
N ILE A 36 12.49 -10.77 4.14
CA ILE A 36 11.57 -11.49 5.03
C ILE A 36 11.16 -12.81 4.37
N PRO A 37 11.84 -13.92 4.67
CA PRO A 37 11.52 -15.22 4.11
C PRO A 37 10.06 -15.62 4.33
N GLN A 38 9.51 -16.43 3.42
CA GLN A 38 8.11 -16.88 3.48
C GLN A 38 7.77 -17.55 4.84
N GLY A 39 8.67 -18.38 5.38
CA GLY A 39 8.47 -19.02 6.67
C GLY A 39 8.36 -18.03 7.82
N VAL A 40 9.15 -16.94 7.80
CA VAL A 40 9.06 -15.85 8.79
C VAL A 40 7.70 -15.13 8.65
N ARG A 41 7.27 -14.84 7.43
CA ARG A 41 5.97 -14.21 7.16
C ARG A 41 4.81 -15.06 7.67
N ALA A 42 4.87 -16.38 7.45
CA ALA A 42 3.86 -17.31 7.97
C ALA A 42 3.82 -17.33 9.50
N ALA A 43 4.99 -17.41 10.16
CA ALA A 43 5.09 -17.37 11.61
C ALA A 43 4.55 -16.04 12.18
N MET A 44 4.82 -14.91 11.54
CA MET A 44 4.29 -13.60 11.95
C MET A 44 2.76 -13.57 11.89
N ILE A 45 2.13 -14.16 10.88
CA ILE A 45 0.66 -14.24 10.80
C ILE A 45 0.10 -15.12 11.93
N THR A 46 0.72 -16.26 12.21
CA THR A 46 0.32 -17.12 13.34
C THR A 46 0.40 -16.35 14.67
N MET A 47 1.49 -15.62 14.91
CA MET A 47 1.62 -14.76 16.12
C MET A 47 0.51 -13.71 16.21
N ALA A 48 0.12 -13.10 15.05
CA ALA A 48 -0.98 -12.15 15.00
C ALA A 48 -2.32 -12.77 15.40
N GLU A 49 -2.60 -13.97 14.89
CA GLU A 49 -3.83 -14.72 15.19
C GLU A 49 -3.91 -15.13 16.66
N GLU A 50 -2.76 -15.35 17.30
CA GLU A 50 -2.64 -15.63 18.74
C GLU A 50 -2.70 -14.36 19.62
N GLY A 51 -2.88 -13.17 19.02
CA GLY A 51 -2.91 -11.90 19.74
C GLY A 51 -1.57 -11.47 20.35
N LYS A 52 -0.46 -12.07 19.90
CA LYS A 52 0.90 -11.75 20.37
C LYS A 52 1.43 -10.51 19.66
N LYS A 53 2.36 -9.80 20.32
CA LYS A 53 3.12 -8.74 19.67
C LYS A 53 3.95 -9.33 18.54
N ILE A 54 3.72 -8.86 17.30
CA ILE A 54 4.31 -9.46 16.12
C ILE A 54 5.63 -8.75 15.83
N VAL A 55 6.70 -9.28 16.38
CA VAL A 55 8.08 -8.84 16.14
C VAL A 55 8.91 -10.06 15.79
N SER A 56 9.70 -9.98 14.73
CA SER A 56 10.60 -11.02 14.27
C SER A 56 11.89 -10.38 13.75
N ASN A 57 12.83 -11.19 13.26
CA ASN A 57 14.03 -10.72 12.61
C ASN A 57 13.95 -10.97 11.10
N ASN A 58 14.49 -10.03 10.31
CA ASN A 58 14.75 -10.24 8.89
C ASN A 58 16.06 -10.99 8.66
N SER A 59 16.40 -11.26 7.38
CA SER A 59 17.64 -11.98 7.02
C SER A 59 18.93 -11.27 7.44
N ASP A 60 18.89 -9.96 7.69
CA ASP A 60 20.03 -9.15 8.13
C ASP A 60 20.01 -8.89 9.64
N ASN A 61 19.25 -9.68 10.40
CA ASN A 61 19.03 -9.53 11.85
C ASN A 61 18.38 -8.21 12.29
N GLY A 62 17.84 -7.43 11.33
CA GLY A 62 17.03 -6.25 11.61
C GLY A 62 15.64 -6.63 12.10
N THR A 63 15.01 -5.75 12.89
CA THR A 63 13.67 -5.96 13.42
C THR A 63 12.61 -5.82 12.34
N VAL A 64 11.71 -6.81 12.26
CA VAL A 64 10.49 -6.78 11.44
C VAL A 64 9.28 -6.76 12.35
N GLN A 65 8.28 -5.96 12.00
CA GLN A 65 7.06 -5.84 12.79
C GLN A 65 5.84 -5.67 11.88
N ILE A 66 4.72 -6.33 12.21
CA ILE A 66 3.40 -5.98 11.66
C ILE A 66 2.82 -4.87 12.54
N ASP A 67 2.63 -3.69 11.97
CA ASP A 67 2.09 -2.52 12.66
C ASP A 67 0.55 -2.52 12.65
N SER A 68 -0.08 -3.07 11.60
CA SER A 68 -1.53 -3.20 11.47
C SER A 68 -1.90 -4.40 10.59
N LEU A 69 -2.98 -5.09 10.94
CA LEU A 69 -3.49 -6.25 10.21
C LEU A 69 -5.02 -6.32 10.30
N THR A 70 -5.68 -6.30 9.14
CA THR A 70 -7.11 -6.55 8.97
C THR A 70 -7.33 -7.65 7.93
N GLU A 71 -8.57 -7.94 7.54
CA GLU A 71 -8.85 -8.89 6.46
C GLU A 71 -8.33 -8.42 5.09
N SER A 72 -8.30 -7.10 4.85
CA SER A 72 -7.97 -6.52 3.54
C SER A 72 -6.77 -5.58 3.54
N PHE A 73 -6.09 -5.40 4.68
CA PHE A 73 -4.97 -4.48 4.82
C PHE A 73 -3.92 -5.03 5.77
N ILE A 74 -2.65 -4.86 5.42
CA ILE A 74 -1.51 -5.13 6.29
C ILE A 74 -0.47 -4.03 6.13
N SER A 75 0.09 -3.57 7.25
CA SER A 75 1.26 -2.69 7.30
C SER A 75 2.40 -3.39 8.02
N VAL A 76 3.55 -3.48 7.35
CA VAL A 76 4.73 -4.19 7.81
C VAL A 76 5.93 -3.27 7.81
N ARG A 77 6.54 -3.08 8.97
CA ARG A 77 7.86 -2.46 9.08
C ARG A 77 8.90 -3.53 8.82
N CYS A 78 9.53 -3.47 7.65
CA CYS A 78 10.51 -4.47 7.21
C CYS A 78 11.90 -4.24 7.79
N SER A 79 12.19 -3.00 8.17
CA SER A 79 13.40 -2.53 8.86
C SER A 79 13.16 -1.10 9.36
N ASP A 80 14.15 -0.48 10.01
CA ASP A 80 14.08 0.93 10.40
C ASP A 80 13.92 1.86 9.18
N ALA A 81 14.44 1.45 8.03
CA ALA A 81 14.44 2.23 6.80
C ALA A 81 13.29 1.90 5.84
N LYS A 82 12.64 0.73 5.94
CA LYS A 82 11.63 0.29 4.97
C LYS A 82 10.33 -0.15 5.64
N GLN A 83 9.21 0.38 5.13
CA GLN A 83 7.85 -0.05 5.44
C GLN A 83 7.12 -0.47 4.16
N VAL A 84 6.25 -1.47 4.28
CA VAL A 84 5.40 -1.94 3.19
C VAL A 84 3.96 -2.01 3.67
N GLU A 85 3.05 -1.47 2.88
CA GLU A 85 1.61 -1.61 3.09
C GLU A 85 1.00 -2.36 1.91
N ILE A 86 0.13 -3.34 2.17
CA ILE A 86 -0.67 -4.03 1.15
C ILE A 86 -2.14 -3.77 1.45
N LYS A 87 -2.86 -3.24 0.47
CA LYS A 87 -4.31 -3.11 0.51
C LYS A 87 -4.95 -3.91 -0.61
N MET A 88 -5.91 -4.76 -0.25
CA MET A 88 -6.78 -5.42 -1.22
C MET A 88 -7.84 -4.44 -1.70
N LEU A 89 -7.90 -4.22 -2.99
CA LEU A 89 -8.95 -3.46 -3.69
C LEU A 89 -9.86 -4.48 -4.37
N THR A 90 -11.13 -4.55 -3.98
CA THR A 90 -12.04 -5.61 -4.43
C THR A 90 -13.25 -5.06 -5.17
N LYS A 91 -13.70 -5.80 -6.18
CA LYS A 91 -14.97 -5.59 -6.87
C LYS A 91 -15.74 -6.91 -6.91
N GLY A 92 -16.80 -7.02 -6.10
CA GLY A 92 -17.52 -8.27 -5.95
C GLY A 92 -16.66 -9.35 -5.26
N LYS A 93 -16.90 -10.62 -5.60
CA LYS A 93 -16.25 -11.77 -4.94
C LYS A 93 -14.98 -12.27 -5.63
N SER A 94 -14.73 -11.89 -6.88
CA SER A 94 -13.69 -12.51 -7.72
C SER A 94 -12.66 -11.56 -8.31
N ASP A 95 -12.90 -10.26 -8.23
CA ASP A 95 -12.01 -9.27 -8.85
C ASP A 95 -11.24 -8.52 -7.76
N THR A 96 -10.00 -8.94 -7.52
CA THR A 96 -9.12 -8.40 -6.48
C THR A 96 -7.82 -7.90 -7.09
N VAL A 97 -7.43 -6.69 -6.71
CA VAL A 97 -6.14 -6.06 -7.00
C VAL A 97 -5.43 -5.78 -5.70
N LEU A 98 -4.15 -6.09 -5.64
CA LEU A 98 -3.27 -5.76 -4.52
C LEU A 98 -2.60 -4.41 -4.83
N ALA A 99 -2.93 -3.39 -4.04
CA ALA A 99 -2.20 -2.12 -4.04
C ALA A 99 -1.10 -2.19 -2.99
N VAL A 100 0.15 -2.08 -3.42
CA VAL A 100 1.34 -2.21 -2.58
C VAL A 100 2.06 -0.87 -2.53
N VAL A 101 2.17 -0.30 -1.33
CA VAL A 101 2.96 0.91 -1.07
C VAL A 101 4.26 0.49 -0.38
N GLU A 102 5.38 0.76 -1.02
CA GLU A 102 6.71 0.61 -0.46
C GLU A 102 7.23 1.99 -0.07
N THR A 103 7.54 2.20 1.20
CA THR A 103 8.04 3.47 1.73
C THR A 103 9.47 3.30 2.24
N MET A 104 10.39 4.11 1.70
CA MET A 104 11.68 4.38 2.34
C MET A 104 11.47 5.49 3.37
N ARG A 105 11.95 5.27 4.59
CA ARG A 105 11.64 6.16 5.73
C ARG A 105 12.73 7.16 6.06
N LEU A 106 13.95 6.93 5.60
CA LEU A 106 15.14 7.72 5.91
C LEU A 106 15.85 8.17 4.64
N PRO A 107 16.39 9.42 4.61
CA PRO A 107 16.34 10.48 5.62
C PRO A 107 14.96 11.18 5.68
N ALA A 108 14.15 11.10 4.63
CA ALA A 108 12.77 11.56 4.56
C ALA A 108 11.92 10.48 3.89
N MET A 109 10.61 10.48 4.16
CA MET A 109 9.74 9.45 3.60
C MET A 109 9.53 9.66 2.11
N ASP A 110 9.82 8.61 1.33
CA ASP A 110 9.47 8.54 -0.08
C ASP A 110 8.82 7.20 -0.39
N SER A 111 7.80 7.19 -1.23
CA SER A 111 6.98 6.00 -1.46
C SER A 111 6.76 5.73 -2.93
N LYS A 112 6.74 4.44 -3.25
CA LYS A 112 6.31 3.91 -4.53
C LYS A 112 5.04 3.09 -4.34
N ILE A 113 4.02 3.30 -5.19
CA ILE A 113 2.85 2.44 -5.27
C ILE A 113 2.92 1.55 -6.50
N SER A 114 2.64 0.26 -6.29
CA SER A 114 2.58 -0.76 -7.34
C SER A 114 1.28 -1.56 -7.21
N PHE A 115 0.81 -2.12 -8.33
CA PHE A 115 -0.42 -2.90 -8.35
C PHE A 115 -0.15 -4.29 -8.90
N TYR A 116 -0.76 -5.30 -8.29
CA TYR A 116 -0.62 -6.70 -8.67
C TYR A 116 -1.99 -7.38 -8.69
N ASN A 117 -2.11 -8.43 -9.50
CA ASN A 117 -3.22 -9.36 -9.37
C ASN A 117 -2.96 -10.35 -8.22
N THR A 118 -3.89 -11.24 -7.95
CA THR A 118 -3.80 -12.26 -6.88
C THR A 118 -2.68 -13.29 -7.07
N ARG A 119 -2.04 -13.32 -8.25
CA ARG A 119 -0.87 -14.15 -8.56
C ARG A 119 0.44 -13.36 -8.53
N TRP A 120 0.44 -12.17 -7.96
CA TRP A 120 1.60 -11.26 -7.91
C TRP A 120 2.17 -10.86 -9.27
N GLN A 121 1.34 -10.89 -10.32
CA GLN A 121 1.69 -10.35 -11.63
C GLN A 121 1.38 -8.85 -11.65
N PRO A 122 2.29 -8.00 -12.18
CA PRO A 122 2.12 -6.56 -12.15
C PRO A 122 0.95 -6.11 -13.03
N ILE A 123 0.24 -5.11 -12.56
CA ILE A 123 -0.83 -4.41 -13.28
C ILE A 123 -0.34 -2.98 -13.55
N ALA A 124 -0.56 -2.48 -14.78
CA ALA A 124 -0.20 -1.11 -15.13
C ALA A 124 -0.91 -0.10 -14.22
N PRO A 125 -0.20 0.84 -13.58
CA PRO A 125 -0.77 1.77 -12.60
C PRO A 125 -1.99 2.55 -13.11
N GLY A 126 -2.02 2.97 -14.36
CA GLY A 126 -3.15 3.69 -14.96
C GLY A 126 -4.49 2.94 -14.98
N LYS A 127 -4.47 1.60 -14.81
CA LYS A 127 -5.72 0.82 -14.67
C LYS A 127 -6.33 0.98 -13.27
N CYS A 128 -5.49 1.17 -12.25
CA CYS A 128 -5.88 1.16 -10.84
C CYS A 128 -5.82 2.55 -10.19
N LEU A 129 -4.96 3.45 -10.66
CA LEU A 129 -4.82 4.81 -10.13
C LEU A 129 -5.34 5.82 -11.15
N LYS A 130 -6.54 6.32 -10.91
CA LYS A 130 -7.19 7.30 -11.81
C LYS A 130 -6.59 8.69 -11.64
N GLY A 131 -6.15 9.28 -12.74
CA GLY A 131 -5.46 10.56 -12.78
C GLY A 131 -3.92 10.45 -12.85
N GLY A 132 -3.40 9.21 -13.03
CA GLY A 132 -1.95 8.97 -13.16
C GLY A 132 -1.24 8.82 -11.83
N MET A 133 0.08 8.68 -11.89
CA MET A 133 0.94 8.61 -10.70
C MET A 133 0.85 9.91 -9.90
N VAL A 134 1.09 9.80 -8.59
CA VAL A 134 1.12 10.98 -7.71
C VAL A 134 2.36 11.80 -8.03
N GLU A 135 2.18 13.07 -8.36
CA GLU A 135 3.23 13.99 -8.73
C GLU A 135 3.13 15.29 -7.93
N MET A 136 4.23 16.03 -7.81
CA MET A 136 4.27 17.31 -7.08
C MET A 136 3.24 18.33 -7.55
N ARG A 137 3.00 18.42 -8.87
CA ARG A 137 1.98 19.32 -9.42
C ARG A 137 0.57 19.08 -8.86
N HIS A 138 0.30 17.86 -8.38
CA HIS A 138 -1.00 17.55 -7.77
C HIS A 138 -1.22 18.24 -6.41
N PHE A 139 -0.15 18.71 -5.77
CA PHE A 139 -0.22 19.46 -4.52
C PHE A 139 -0.36 20.96 -4.73
N ILE A 140 -0.15 21.49 -5.95
CA ILE A 140 -0.32 22.91 -6.22
C ILE A 140 -1.80 23.28 -6.16
N LYS A 141 -2.14 24.30 -5.36
CA LYS A 141 -3.51 24.79 -5.22
C LYS A 141 -4.03 25.36 -6.53
N ARG A 142 -5.32 25.19 -6.79
CA ARG A 142 -5.97 25.82 -7.93
C ARG A 142 -5.90 27.35 -7.80
N GLY A 143 -5.69 28.04 -8.91
CA GLY A 143 -5.59 29.50 -8.94
C GLY A 143 -4.23 30.03 -8.51
N THR A 144 -3.24 29.17 -8.28
CA THR A 144 -1.84 29.60 -8.08
C THR A 144 -1.35 30.34 -9.33
N PRO A 145 -0.79 31.59 -9.21
CA PRO A 145 -0.27 32.34 -10.34
C PRO A 145 0.83 31.58 -11.09
N ALA A 146 0.89 31.71 -12.41
CA ALA A 146 1.85 30.97 -13.24
C ALA A 146 3.32 31.19 -12.80
N ALA A 147 3.70 32.42 -12.44
CA ALA A 147 5.02 32.73 -11.93
C ALA A 147 5.36 31.97 -10.62
N MET A 148 4.34 31.72 -9.77
CA MET A 148 4.52 30.94 -8.54
C MET A 148 4.63 29.46 -8.84
N VAL A 149 3.88 28.93 -9.83
CA VAL A 149 4.01 27.54 -10.28
C VAL A 149 5.45 27.29 -10.75
N GLU A 150 5.98 28.18 -11.59
CA GLU A 150 7.35 28.10 -12.09
C GLU A 150 8.39 28.19 -10.96
N MET A 151 8.17 29.08 -9.97
CA MET A 151 9.03 29.16 -8.80
C MET A 151 9.00 27.87 -7.99
N ILE A 152 7.82 27.26 -7.75
CA ILE A 152 7.67 25.98 -7.05
C ILE A 152 8.48 24.89 -7.77
N GLU A 153 8.33 24.77 -9.09
CA GLU A 153 9.02 23.76 -9.88
C GLU A 153 10.54 23.92 -9.86
N ARG A 154 11.04 25.17 -9.83
CA ARG A 154 12.48 25.45 -9.71
C ARG A 154 13.04 25.21 -8.30
N THR A 155 12.22 25.45 -7.27
CA THR A 155 12.64 25.32 -5.87
C THR A 155 12.73 23.83 -5.46
N ILE A 156 12.00 22.95 -6.11
CA ILE A 156 11.92 21.53 -5.76
C ILE A 156 12.86 20.71 -6.66
N PRO A 157 14.05 20.30 -6.16
CA PRO A 157 15.02 19.57 -6.97
C PRO A 157 14.58 18.13 -7.26
N PHE A 158 13.83 17.53 -6.35
CA PHE A 158 13.24 16.19 -6.48
C PHE A 158 12.00 16.08 -5.59
N PRO A 159 10.93 15.45 -6.08
CA PRO A 159 9.73 15.23 -5.29
C PRO A 159 9.93 14.04 -4.36
N LEU A 160 9.81 14.24 -3.05
CA LEU A 160 9.63 13.17 -2.08
C LEU A 160 8.16 13.14 -1.66
N ILE A 161 7.48 12.04 -1.93
CA ILE A 161 6.06 11.89 -1.68
C ILE A 161 5.84 10.64 -0.83
N TRP A 162 5.40 10.85 0.39
CA TRP A 162 4.95 9.77 1.24
C TRP A 162 3.51 9.38 0.91
N LEU A 163 3.30 8.09 0.63
CA LEU A 163 1.99 7.47 0.44
C LEU A 163 1.71 6.55 1.63
N SER A 164 0.48 6.57 2.13
CA SER A 164 0.04 5.63 3.14
C SER A 164 -1.47 5.43 3.09
N PHE A 165 -1.94 4.23 3.40
CA PHE A 165 -3.36 3.97 3.59
C PHE A 165 -3.78 4.41 4.99
N ALA A 166 -4.65 5.42 5.09
CA ALA A 166 -5.19 5.90 6.35
C ALA A 166 -6.19 4.90 6.95
N HIS A 167 -6.28 4.90 8.28
CA HIS A 167 -7.28 4.15 9.03
C HIS A 167 -7.48 2.71 8.52
N GLU A 168 -6.43 1.89 8.68
CA GLU A 168 -6.48 0.46 8.33
C GLU A 168 -6.86 0.17 6.87
N GLY A 169 -6.46 1.04 5.97
CA GLY A 169 -6.67 0.86 4.54
C GLY A 169 -7.92 1.53 3.96
N GLY A 170 -8.49 2.54 4.63
CA GLY A 170 -9.69 3.24 4.16
C GLY A 170 -9.48 4.12 2.93
N LYS A 171 -8.44 4.96 2.92
CA LYS A 171 -8.07 5.87 1.81
C LYS A 171 -6.58 5.83 1.60
N LEU A 172 -6.13 6.04 0.36
CA LEU A 172 -4.72 6.35 0.13
C LEU A 172 -4.54 7.86 0.33
N VAL A 173 -3.59 8.22 1.19
CA VAL A 173 -3.18 9.61 1.43
C VAL A 173 -1.78 9.80 0.90
N ALA A 174 -1.56 10.91 0.20
CA ALA A 174 -0.25 11.35 -0.25
C ALA A 174 0.11 12.67 0.43
N LYS A 175 1.34 12.77 0.96
CA LYS A 175 1.90 13.98 1.57
C LYS A 175 3.27 14.26 0.96
N HIS A 176 3.52 15.50 0.56
CA HIS A 176 4.86 15.89 0.18
C HIS A 176 5.76 16.01 1.42
N GLN A 177 7.06 15.76 1.25
CA GLN A 177 8.05 15.80 2.33
C GLN A 177 8.99 17.01 2.21
N LEU A 178 8.57 18.08 1.54
CA LEU A 178 9.40 19.25 1.21
C LEU A 178 10.02 19.92 2.44
N LYS A 179 9.27 19.98 3.55
CA LYS A 179 9.75 20.57 4.81
C LYS A 179 10.95 19.81 5.40
N ALA A 180 11.16 18.55 5.01
CA ALA A 180 12.26 17.73 5.54
C ALA A 180 13.61 18.07 4.91
N PHE A 181 13.65 18.75 3.75
CA PHE A 181 14.90 19.01 3.01
C PHE A 181 15.03 20.40 2.41
N LEU A 182 13.96 21.20 2.36
CA LEU A 182 14.07 22.61 2.01
C LEU A 182 14.43 23.45 3.23
N SER A 183 15.09 24.59 3.02
CA SER A 183 15.26 25.60 4.05
C SER A 183 13.89 26.12 4.51
N GLU A 184 13.81 26.62 5.75
CA GLU A 184 12.57 27.26 6.24
C GLU A 184 12.16 28.45 5.36
N GLU A 185 13.13 29.21 4.85
CA GLU A 185 12.90 30.35 3.96
C GLU A 185 12.28 29.90 2.64
N ASP A 186 12.89 28.90 1.96
CA ASP A 186 12.40 28.42 0.67
C ASP A 186 11.06 27.70 0.80
N PHE A 187 10.89 26.88 1.83
CA PHE A 187 9.60 26.25 2.09
C PHE A 187 8.54 27.31 2.39
N GLY A 188 8.83 28.33 3.20
CA GLY A 188 7.91 29.41 3.53
C GLY A 188 7.38 30.19 2.32
N LYS A 189 8.22 30.37 1.28
CA LYS A 189 7.83 31.04 0.03
C LYS A 189 6.79 30.26 -0.77
N ILE A 190 6.86 28.92 -0.77
CA ILE A 190 5.98 28.06 -1.59
C ILE A 190 4.83 27.41 -0.82
N ALA A 191 4.95 27.21 0.50
CA ALA A 191 3.95 26.55 1.33
C ALA A 191 2.53 27.12 1.21
N PRO A 192 2.30 28.44 1.10
CA PRO A 192 0.95 29.01 0.92
C PRO A 192 0.21 28.50 -0.31
N TYR A 193 0.94 28.06 -1.33
CA TYR A 193 0.42 27.62 -2.62
C TYR A 193 0.29 26.09 -2.71
N LEU A 194 0.68 25.37 -1.67
CA LEU A 194 0.64 23.91 -1.65
C LEU A 194 -0.49 23.38 -0.76
N LEU A 195 -1.09 22.27 -1.19
CA LEU A 195 -1.93 21.42 -0.36
C LEU A 195 -0.99 20.56 0.51
N GLU A 196 -1.26 20.47 1.80
CA GLU A 196 -0.50 19.65 2.73
C GLU A 196 -0.59 18.16 2.38
N ALA A 197 -1.79 17.72 1.97
CA ALA A 197 -2.07 16.34 1.60
C ALA A 197 -3.12 16.27 0.49
N ILE A 198 -3.07 15.19 -0.27
CA ILE A 198 -4.14 14.79 -1.19
C ILE A 198 -4.58 13.38 -0.88
N SER A 199 -5.85 13.06 -1.12
CA SER A 199 -6.42 11.76 -0.81
C SER A 199 -7.01 11.11 -2.06
N TYR A 200 -7.06 9.78 -2.02
CA TYR A 200 -7.67 8.94 -3.03
C TYR A 200 -8.68 8.01 -2.38
N ASP A 201 -9.93 8.10 -2.82
CA ASP A 201 -10.99 7.19 -2.39
C ASP A 201 -10.87 5.85 -3.12
N ILE A 202 -11.21 4.77 -2.42
CA ILE A 202 -11.25 3.43 -2.99
C ILE A 202 -12.61 3.22 -3.68
N HIS A 203 -12.58 2.95 -4.98
CA HIS A 203 -13.73 2.59 -5.78
C HIS A 203 -13.49 1.24 -6.47
N ASN A 204 -14.02 0.16 -5.92
CA ASN A 204 -13.75 -1.20 -6.40
C ASN A 204 -12.23 -1.47 -6.44
N THR A 205 -11.71 -1.85 -7.60
CA THR A 205 -10.28 -2.10 -7.84
C THR A 205 -9.49 -0.83 -8.21
N GLN A 206 -10.02 0.35 -7.95
CA GLN A 206 -9.42 1.63 -8.37
C GLN A 206 -9.32 2.62 -7.22
N LEU A 207 -8.27 3.43 -7.27
CA LEU A 207 -8.06 4.62 -6.45
C LEU A 207 -8.39 5.86 -7.30
N LYS A 208 -9.29 6.71 -6.80
CA LYS A 208 -9.68 7.96 -7.45
C LYS A 208 -9.35 9.12 -6.53
N ARG A 209 -8.65 10.13 -7.08
CA ARG A 209 -8.36 11.35 -6.33
C ARG A 209 -9.65 11.98 -5.83
N THR A 210 -9.71 12.22 -4.52
CA THR A 210 -10.81 12.98 -3.89
C THR A 210 -10.75 14.42 -4.40
N LYS A 211 -11.88 14.96 -4.84
CA LYS A 211 -11.94 16.38 -5.22
C LYS A 211 -11.74 17.22 -3.94
N PRO A 212 -10.90 18.27 -3.98
CA PRO A 212 -10.78 19.22 -2.90
C PRO A 212 -12.08 19.97 -2.64
#